data_4d109543badaa8e48ae4d304105f30ba
#
_entry.id   4d109543badaa8e48ae4d304105f30ba
#
_cell.length_a   1.000
_cell.length_b   1.000
_cell.length_c   1.000
_cell.angle_alpha   90.00
_cell.angle_beta   90.00
_cell.angle_gamma   90.00
#
_symmetry.space_group_name_H-M   'P 1'
#
loop_
_entity.id
_entity.type
_entity.pdbx_description
1 polymer ?
#
loop_
_entity_poly.entity_id
_entity_poly.type
_entity_poly.pdbx_seq_one_letter_code
_entity_poly.pdbx_strand_id
1 'polypeptide(L)'
;CKKRLRPVGYRLIVLSIANTYRAAWDDCKSRRITQEDCYDLFCRSRKRAPDLITVRGMRLLQKADVIIYAGSLVNPQLLDYAKEGCEIHNSAKMTLEEVISVMEQAEKNNLITIRLHTGEPSIYGAVREQMDILDQKGIAYESCPGVSACFGAAASLNLEYTLPDVSQSLIITRMAGRTAVPEKESIESFAAHHASMAIYLSTGMLEELSRRLVNGGYEPDTPAALVYKATWSDEEAYICTVQELPEVAKKHNITKTALVLVGDVISNQHYTRSRLYAPDFTTEFRKAKTPKNAEDDRLMRDTDAGKELPE
;
A
#
# COMPACT_ATOMS: atom_id res chain seq x y z
N CYS A 1 5.15 -6.31 -31.97
CA CYS A 1 3.85 -6.65 -32.60
C CYS A 1 2.76 -5.82 -31.95
N LYS A 2 2.24 -4.80 -32.64
CA LYS A 2 1.12 -3.99 -32.15
C LYS A 2 -0.18 -4.78 -32.38
N LYS A 3 -0.69 -5.48 -31.37
CA LYS A 3 -2.10 -5.92 -31.39
C LYS A 3 -2.98 -4.69 -31.30
N ARG A 4 -3.73 -4.36 -32.35
CA ARG A 4 -4.80 -3.36 -32.30
C ARG A 4 -5.84 -3.85 -31.31
N LEU A 5 -5.98 -3.13 -30.21
CA LEU A 5 -7.09 -3.30 -29.27
C LEU A 5 -8.39 -2.94 -30.00
N ARG A 6 -9.23 -3.92 -30.25
CA ARG A 6 -10.64 -3.65 -30.63
C ARG A 6 -11.38 -3.19 -29.35
N PRO A 7 -12.33 -2.28 -29.43
CA PRO A 7 -13.15 -1.90 -28.30
C PRO A 7 -14.19 -3.03 -28.05
N VAL A 8 -13.72 -4.13 -27.46
CA VAL A 8 -14.60 -5.14 -26.88
C VAL A 8 -14.78 -4.74 -25.42
N GLY A 9 -16.00 -4.47 -25.00
CA GLY A 9 -16.28 -4.21 -23.59
C GLY A 9 -15.86 -5.44 -22.78
N TYR A 10 -14.78 -5.28 -21.99
CA TYR A 10 -14.31 -6.35 -21.10
C TYR A 10 -15.40 -6.64 -20.07
N ARG A 11 -15.77 -7.90 -19.92
CA ARG A 11 -16.79 -8.36 -18.98
C ARG A 11 -16.19 -8.94 -17.69
N LEU A 12 -14.95 -9.39 -17.74
CA LEU A 12 -14.23 -9.85 -16.57
C LEU A 12 -13.15 -8.82 -16.19
N ILE A 13 -13.17 -8.32 -14.97
CA ILE A 13 -12.25 -7.31 -14.48
C ILE A 13 -11.64 -7.79 -13.18
N VAL A 14 -10.32 -7.90 -13.15
CA VAL A 14 -9.54 -8.12 -11.92
C VAL A 14 -9.34 -6.76 -11.26
N LEU A 15 -10.00 -6.57 -10.14
CA LEU A 15 -10.09 -5.30 -9.43
C LEU A 15 -9.28 -5.31 -8.15
N SER A 16 -8.47 -4.29 -8.00
CA SER A 16 -7.78 -3.97 -6.78
C SER A 16 -8.29 -2.67 -6.19
N ILE A 17 -8.14 -2.51 -4.89
CA ILE A 17 -8.77 -1.43 -4.16
C ILE A 17 -7.74 -0.47 -3.61
N ALA A 18 -7.92 0.79 -3.97
CA ALA A 18 -7.40 1.93 -3.25
C ALA A 18 -8.38 3.09 -3.31
N ASN A 19 -8.35 3.88 -2.32
CA ASN A 19 -9.31 4.90 -1.88
C ASN A 19 -9.43 6.16 -2.69
N THR A 20 -10.53 6.90 -2.56
CA THR A 20 -10.60 8.33 -2.21
C THR A 20 -12.04 8.85 -2.11
N TYR A 21 -12.21 9.82 -1.24
CA TYR A 21 -13.24 10.81 -0.93
C TYR A 21 -14.46 10.97 -1.84
N ARG A 22 -15.68 10.76 -1.30
CA ARG A 22 -16.89 11.41 -1.78
C ARG A 22 -17.83 11.93 -0.67
N ALA A 23 -17.84 11.37 0.51
CA ALA A 23 -18.77 11.79 1.57
C ALA A 23 -18.44 13.15 2.22
N ALA A 24 -17.19 13.62 2.13
CA ALA A 24 -16.77 14.90 2.70
C ALA A 24 -17.06 16.11 1.79
N TRP A 25 -17.31 15.90 0.49
CA TRP A 25 -17.45 17.01 -0.46
C TRP A 25 -18.83 17.67 -0.42
N ASP A 26 -19.87 16.92 -0.12
CA ASP A 26 -21.24 17.45 -0.06
C ASP A 26 -21.53 18.15 1.27
N ASP A 27 -20.83 17.79 2.35
CA ASP A 27 -20.91 18.46 3.66
C ASP A 27 -20.03 19.75 3.71
N CYS A 28 -19.00 19.83 2.89
CA CYS A 28 -18.06 20.95 2.84
C CYS A 28 -18.64 22.23 2.19
N LYS A 29 -19.71 22.12 1.39
CA LYS A 29 -20.35 23.28 0.73
C LYS A 29 -21.17 24.16 1.68
N SER A 30 -21.47 23.68 2.89
CA SER A 30 -22.35 24.39 3.85
C SER A 30 -21.65 24.98 5.08
N ARG A 31 -20.34 24.69 5.31
CA ARG A 31 -19.61 25.19 6.48
C ARG A 31 -18.37 26.01 6.09
N ARG A 32 -18.18 27.16 6.74
CA ARG A 32 -16.90 27.88 6.71
C ARG A 32 -15.87 27.03 7.48
N ILE A 33 -14.90 26.50 6.76
CA ILE A 33 -13.82 25.66 7.30
C ILE A 33 -12.85 26.56 8.08
N THR A 34 -12.65 26.30 9.35
CA THR A 34 -11.63 26.93 10.18
C THR A 34 -10.30 26.19 10.05
N GLN A 35 -9.20 26.80 10.51
CA GLN A 35 -7.87 26.20 10.47
C GLN A 35 -7.79 24.93 11.35
N GLU A 36 -8.60 24.82 12.40
CA GLU A 36 -8.76 23.65 13.25
C GLU A 36 -9.49 22.52 12.52
N ASP A 37 -10.48 22.85 11.68
CA ASP A 37 -11.19 21.87 10.85
C ASP A 37 -10.27 21.22 9.79
N CYS A 38 -9.27 21.96 9.28
CA CYS A 38 -8.24 21.40 8.40
C CYS A 38 -7.34 20.38 9.11
N TYR A 39 -6.98 20.62 10.37
CA TYR A 39 -6.21 19.66 11.19
C TYR A 39 -7.04 18.39 11.47
N ASP A 40 -8.31 18.54 11.77
CA ASP A 40 -9.24 17.42 11.97
C ASP A 40 -9.47 16.61 10.67
N LEU A 41 -9.51 17.27 9.51
CA LEU A 41 -9.65 16.60 8.22
C LEU A 41 -8.41 15.75 7.87
N PHE A 42 -7.20 16.22 8.22
CA PHE A 42 -5.95 15.47 8.03
C PHE A 42 -5.73 14.38 9.09
N CYS A 43 -6.18 14.59 10.33
CA CYS A 43 -5.88 13.70 11.45
C CYS A 43 -7.02 12.75 11.86
N ARG A 44 -8.29 13.03 11.51
CA ARG A 44 -9.45 12.25 11.99
C ARG A 44 -10.14 11.36 10.99
N SER A 45 -9.72 11.30 9.74
CA SER A 45 -10.30 10.36 8.76
C SER A 45 -9.91 8.89 9.00
N ARG A 46 -9.40 8.56 10.19
CA ARG A 46 -8.98 7.21 10.61
C ARG A 46 -10.10 6.19 10.79
N LYS A 47 -11.36 6.54 10.54
CA LYS A 47 -12.47 5.67 10.98
C LYS A 47 -13.17 4.82 9.93
N ARG A 48 -12.84 4.88 8.62
CA ARG A 48 -13.51 4.01 7.62
C ARG A 48 -12.67 3.88 6.35
N ALA A 49 -12.11 2.73 6.11
CA ALA A 49 -11.27 2.44 4.95
C ALA A 49 -11.93 1.86 3.67
N PRO A 50 -13.28 1.72 3.54
CA PRO A 50 -13.85 1.36 2.23
C PRO A 50 -13.66 2.43 1.17
N ASP A 51 -13.36 3.65 1.57
CA ASP A 51 -13.12 4.80 0.69
C ASP A 51 -11.69 4.89 0.14
N LEU A 52 -10.77 3.92 0.42
CA LEU A 52 -9.48 3.73 -0.27
C LEU A 52 -9.60 2.91 -1.58
N ILE A 53 -10.78 2.65 -2.07
CA ILE A 53 -11.02 2.11 -3.42
C ILE A 53 -10.78 3.19 -4.49
N THR A 54 -10.13 2.87 -5.60
CA THR A 54 -10.06 3.81 -6.71
C THR A 54 -11.45 4.14 -7.23
N VAL A 55 -11.67 5.36 -7.72
CA VAL A 55 -12.93 5.75 -8.35
C VAL A 55 -13.33 4.77 -9.47
N ARG A 56 -12.32 4.27 -10.22
CA ARG A 56 -12.55 3.24 -11.25
C ARG A 56 -13.05 1.95 -10.60
N GLY A 57 -12.39 1.49 -9.53
CA GLY A 57 -12.77 0.29 -8.80
C GLY A 57 -14.19 0.35 -8.26
N MET A 58 -14.57 1.44 -7.62
CA MET A 58 -15.93 1.67 -7.11
C MET A 58 -16.96 1.60 -8.24
N ARG A 59 -16.71 2.30 -9.36
CA ARG A 59 -17.63 2.28 -10.52
C ARG A 59 -17.77 0.89 -11.14
N LEU A 60 -16.72 0.07 -11.08
CA LEU A 60 -16.75 -1.30 -11.55
C LEU A 60 -17.57 -2.19 -10.60
N LEU A 61 -17.43 -2.07 -9.28
CA LEU A 61 -18.25 -2.78 -8.31
C LEU A 61 -19.74 -2.43 -8.46
N GLN A 62 -20.06 -1.16 -8.69
CA GLN A 62 -21.44 -0.69 -8.91
C GLN A 62 -22.10 -1.28 -10.17
N LYS A 63 -21.31 -1.75 -11.14
CA LYS A 63 -21.78 -2.35 -12.39
C LYS A 63 -21.75 -3.88 -12.37
N ALA A 64 -21.12 -4.48 -11.37
CA ALA A 64 -20.92 -5.92 -11.29
C ALA A 64 -22.22 -6.69 -11.21
N ASP A 65 -22.33 -7.75 -11.99
CA ASP A 65 -23.38 -8.78 -11.87
C ASP A 65 -22.91 -9.89 -10.94
N VAL A 66 -21.61 -10.19 -10.95
CA VAL A 66 -20.95 -11.20 -10.12
C VAL A 66 -19.69 -10.60 -9.49
N ILE A 67 -19.53 -10.78 -8.18
CA ILE A 67 -18.31 -10.41 -7.45
C ILE A 67 -17.73 -11.67 -6.80
N ILE A 68 -16.47 -11.95 -7.09
CA ILE A 68 -15.70 -13.01 -6.42
C ILE A 68 -14.61 -12.33 -5.60
N TYR A 69 -14.71 -12.32 -4.27
CA TYR A 69 -13.79 -11.61 -3.41
C TYR A 69 -12.87 -12.52 -2.59
N ALA A 70 -11.65 -12.07 -2.29
CA ALA A 70 -10.67 -12.78 -1.46
C ALA A 70 -11.00 -12.59 0.03
N GLY A 71 -11.93 -13.40 0.54
CA GLY A 71 -12.65 -13.20 1.80
C GLY A 71 -11.85 -13.13 3.09
N SER A 72 -10.57 -13.48 3.10
CA SER A 72 -9.75 -13.40 4.33
C SER A 72 -9.08 -12.02 4.54
N LEU A 73 -8.99 -11.20 3.49
CA LEU A 73 -8.23 -9.96 3.47
C LEU A 73 -9.02 -8.75 2.95
N VAL A 74 -10.12 -8.96 2.25
CA VAL A 74 -10.96 -7.88 1.71
C VAL A 74 -11.89 -7.36 2.81
N ASN A 75 -11.93 -6.03 2.98
CA ASN A 75 -12.90 -5.40 3.87
C ASN A 75 -14.33 -5.63 3.34
N PRO A 76 -15.21 -6.30 4.09
CA PRO A 76 -16.57 -6.63 3.63
C PRO A 76 -17.42 -5.40 3.25
N GLN A 77 -17.16 -4.23 3.84
CA GLN A 77 -17.88 -2.98 3.52
C GLN A 77 -17.71 -2.53 2.05
N LEU A 78 -16.74 -3.08 1.34
CA LEU A 78 -16.59 -2.83 -0.10
C LEU A 78 -17.69 -3.49 -0.93
N LEU A 79 -18.30 -4.53 -0.40
CA LEU A 79 -19.42 -5.20 -1.04
C LEU A 79 -20.70 -4.33 -0.99
N ASP A 80 -20.74 -3.31 -0.12
CA ASP A 80 -21.84 -2.34 -0.05
C ASP A 80 -21.92 -1.47 -1.32
N TYR A 81 -20.84 -1.41 -2.13
CA TYR A 81 -20.88 -0.77 -3.45
C TYR A 81 -21.53 -1.61 -4.54
N ALA A 82 -21.76 -2.90 -4.29
CA ALA A 82 -22.43 -3.76 -5.26
C ALA A 82 -23.87 -3.31 -5.50
N LYS A 83 -24.34 -3.45 -6.75
CA LYS A 83 -25.73 -3.18 -7.05
C LYS A 83 -26.65 -4.26 -6.44
N GLU A 84 -27.92 -3.93 -6.29
CA GLU A 84 -28.94 -4.89 -5.88
C GLU A 84 -29.00 -6.08 -6.87
N GLY A 85 -29.11 -7.29 -6.32
CA GLY A 85 -29.12 -8.53 -7.10
C GLY A 85 -27.75 -9.00 -7.60
N CYS A 86 -26.64 -8.35 -7.21
CA CYS A 86 -25.29 -8.83 -7.51
C CYS A 86 -25.01 -10.15 -6.80
N GLU A 87 -24.54 -11.17 -7.54
CA GLU A 87 -24.11 -12.46 -6.99
C GLU A 87 -22.73 -12.32 -6.35
N ILE A 88 -22.54 -12.76 -5.09
CA ILE A 88 -21.31 -12.56 -4.33
C ILE A 88 -20.73 -13.89 -3.86
N HIS A 89 -19.49 -14.20 -4.28
CA HIS A 89 -18.75 -15.41 -3.92
C HIS A 89 -17.53 -15.09 -3.06
N ASN A 90 -17.35 -15.87 -1.99
CA ASN A 90 -16.17 -15.79 -1.13
C ASN A 90 -15.15 -16.85 -1.53
N SER A 91 -14.10 -16.45 -2.26
CA SER A 91 -13.07 -17.38 -2.75
C SER A 91 -12.16 -17.96 -1.67
N ALA A 92 -12.22 -17.50 -0.42
CA ALA A 92 -11.52 -18.16 0.68
C ALA A 92 -12.05 -19.60 0.96
N LYS A 93 -13.21 -19.95 0.42
CA LYS A 93 -13.87 -21.24 0.55
C LYS A 93 -13.94 -22.03 -0.78
N MET A 94 -13.22 -21.55 -1.81
CA MET A 94 -13.29 -22.09 -3.18
C MET A 94 -11.90 -22.54 -3.63
N THR A 95 -11.88 -23.55 -4.48
CA THR A 95 -10.70 -23.94 -5.26
C THR A 95 -10.53 -23.02 -6.47
N LEU A 96 -9.37 -23.10 -7.15
CA LEU A 96 -9.13 -22.36 -8.39
C LEU A 96 -10.16 -22.72 -9.47
N GLU A 97 -10.45 -24.03 -9.62
CA GLU A 97 -11.40 -24.55 -10.60
C GLU A 97 -12.83 -24.03 -10.34
N GLU A 98 -13.24 -23.94 -9.07
CA GLU A 98 -14.54 -23.39 -8.70
C GLU A 98 -14.63 -21.89 -9.01
N VAL A 99 -13.57 -21.12 -8.73
CA VAL A 99 -13.48 -19.69 -9.10
C VAL A 99 -13.59 -19.51 -10.61
N ILE A 100 -12.85 -20.30 -11.38
CA ILE A 100 -12.89 -20.25 -12.86
C ILE A 100 -14.26 -20.68 -13.38
N SER A 101 -14.88 -21.68 -12.78
CA SER A 101 -16.23 -22.14 -13.18
C SER A 101 -17.28 -21.03 -13.04
N VAL A 102 -17.21 -20.25 -11.95
CA VAL A 102 -18.11 -19.08 -11.78
C VAL A 102 -17.87 -18.05 -12.86
N MET A 103 -16.57 -17.72 -13.17
CA MET A 103 -16.22 -16.78 -14.23
C MET A 103 -16.73 -17.22 -15.60
N GLU A 104 -16.56 -18.51 -15.94
CA GLU A 104 -17.07 -19.08 -17.21
C GLU A 104 -18.58 -19.03 -17.32
N GLN A 105 -19.28 -19.36 -16.23
CA GLN A 105 -20.73 -19.31 -16.20
C GLN A 105 -21.25 -17.88 -16.40
N ALA A 106 -20.61 -16.92 -15.74
CA ALA A 106 -20.92 -15.50 -15.90
C ALA A 106 -20.67 -15.01 -17.33
N GLU A 107 -19.54 -15.39 -17.93
CA GLU A 107 -19.20 -15.02 -19.33
C GLU A 107 -20.22 -15.60 -20.32
N LYS A 108 -20.62 -16.87 -20.17
CA LYS A 108 -21.67 -17.50 -21.00
C LYS A 108 -23.00 -16.77 -20.95
N ASN A 109 -23.32 -16.18 -19.80
CA ASN A 109 -24.54 -15.41 -19.58
C ASN A 109 -24.38 -13.91 -19.88
N ASN A 110 -23.24 -13.49 -20.43
CA ASN A 110 -22.90 -12.09 -20.72
C ASN A 110 -22.94 -11.16 -19.50
N LEU A 111 -22.58 -11.67 -18.32
CA LEU A 111 -22.55 -10.95 -17.05
C LEU A 111 -21.19 -10.29 -16.83
N ILE A 112 -21.17 -9.15 -16.12
CA ILE A 112 -19.95 -8.45 -15.70
C ILE A 112 -19.47 -9.08 -14.40
N THR A 113 -18.29 -9.71 -14.45
CA THR A 113 -17.67 -10.34 -13.29
C THR A 113 -16.51 -9.48 -12.76
N ILE A 114 -16.49 -9.26 -11.46
CA ILE A 114 -15.40 -8.58 -10.75
C ILE A 114 -14.68 -9.57 -9.84
N ARG A 115 -13.38 -9.78 -10.10
CA ARG A 115 -12.48 -10.49 -9.19
C ARG A 115 -11.86 -9.48 -8.23
N LEU A 116 -12.36 -9.43 -7.00
CA LEU A 116 -12.00 -8.42 -6.01
C LEU A 116 -10.86 -8.91 -5.11
N HIS A 117 -9.73 -8.22 -5.16
CA HIS A 117 -8.53 -8.46 -4.35
C HIS A 117 -8.30 -7.34 -3.34
N THR A 118 -7.44 -7.58 -2.35
CA THR A 118 -6.94 -6.56 -1.42
C THR A 118 -5.70 -5.88 -2.00
N GLY A 119 -5.59 -4.58 -1.83
CA GLY A 119 -4.40 -3.82 -2.19
C GLY A 119 -4.15 -3.77 -3.70
N GLU A 120 -3.00 -4.19 -4.16
CA GLU A 120 -2.58 -4.25 -5.56
C GLU A 120 -2.47 -5.72 -6.02
N PRO A 121 -3.26 -6.20 -7.02
CA PRO A 121 -3.30 -7.61 -7.39
C PRO A 121 -2.00 -8.11 -8.00
N SER A 122 -1.15 -7.23 -8.53
CA SER A 122 0.16 -7.61 -9.06
C SER A 122 1.18 -7.96 -7.97
N ILE A 123 0.87 -7.64 -6.68
CA ILE A 123 1.72 -7.95 -5.53
C ILE A 123 1.06 -9.03 -4.66
N TYR A 124 1.57 -10.25 -4.75
CA TYR A 124 1.09 -11.43 -4.00
C TYR A 124 -0.41 -11.76 -4.18
N GLY A 125 -1.01 -11.32 -5.29
CA GLY A 125 -2.45 -11.49 -5.55
C GLY A 125 -2.84 -12.88 -6.06
N ALA A 126 -1.90 -13.77 -6.40
CA ALA A 126 -2.16 -15.10 -7.00
C ALA A 126 -3.12 -15.00 -8.21
N VAL A 127 -2.93 -14.00 -9.06
CA VAL A 127 -3.82 -13.73 -10.20
C VAL A 127 -3.30 -14.33 -11.50
N ARG A 128 -1.98 -14.58 -11.62
CA ARG A 128 -1.38 -15.05 -12.87
C ARG A 128 -1.95 -16.39 -13.31
N GLU A 129 -2.09 -17.36 -12.40
CA GLU A 129 -2.67 -18.67 -12.68
C GLU A 129 -4.12 -18.58 -13.15
N GLN A 130 -4.91 -17.64 -12.62
CA GLN A 130 -6.27 -17.40 -13.09
C GLN A 130 -6.25 -16.82 -14.52
N MET A 131 -5.40 -15.85 -14.79
CA MET A 131 -5.24 -15.24 -16.11
C MET A 131 -4.80 -16.25 -17.17
N ASP A 132 -3.86 -17.16 -16.83
CA ASP A 132 -3.40 -18.21 -17.75
C ASP A 132 -4.54 -19.15 -18.17
N ILE A 133 -5.43 -19.49 -17.24
CA ILE A 133 -6.59 -20.33 -17.56
C ILE A 133 -7.61 -19.56 -18.40
N LEU A 134 -7.84 -18.27 -18.11
CA LEU A 134 -8.74 -17.42 -18.89
C LEU A 134 -8.22 -17.23 -20.32
N ASP A 135 -6.90 -17.04 -20.50
CA ASP A 135 -6.25 -16.98 -21.81
C ASP A 135 -6.48 -18.28 -22.61
N GLN A 136 -6.31 -19.45 -21.97
CA GLN A 136 -6.56 -20.75 -22.60
C GLN A 136 -8.03 -20.94 -23.04
N LYS A 137 -8.95 -20.34 -22.27
CA LYS A 137 -10.40 -20.40 -22.55
C LYS A 137 -10.90 -19.30 -23.48
N GLY A 138 -10.02 -18.37 -23.89
CA GLY A 138 -10.37 -17.22 -24.75
C GLY A 138 -11.27 -16.20 -24.06
N ILE A 139 -11.31 -16.16 -22.72
CA ILE A 139 -12.08 -15.21 -21.93
C ILE A 139 -11.25 -13.95 -21.75
N ALA A 140 -11.78 -12.81 -22.23
CA ALA A 140 -11.11 -11.53 -22.13
C ALA A 140 -11.24 -10.93 -20.72
N TYR A 141 -10.15 -10.39 -20.19
CA TYR A 141 -10.11 -9.75 -18.88
C TYR A 141 -9.30 -8.45 -18.90
N GLU A 142 -9.52 -7.61 -17.89
CA GLU A 142 -8.79 -6.36 -17.68
C GLU A 142 -8.37 -6.25 -16.21
N SER A 143 -7.15 -5.76 -15.95
CA SER A 143 -6.70 -5.44 -14.59
C SER A 143 -6.94 -3.97 -14.26
N CYS A 144 -7.49 -3.72 -13.09
CA CYS A 144 -7.62 -2.38 -12.53
C CYS A 144 -6.62 -2.24 -11.37
N PRO A 145 -5.66 -1.30 -11.45
CA PRO A 145 -4.66 -1.13 -10.40
C PRO A 145 -5.28 -0.62 -9.10
N GLY A 146 -4.64 -0.95 -8.00
CA GLY A 146 -5.01 -0.54 -6.67
C GLY A 146 -3.87 0.07 -5.87
N VAL A 147 -4.08 0.31 -4.58
CA VAL A 147 -3.05 0.80 -3.67
C VAL A 147 -2.63 -0.33 -2.75
N SER A 148 -1.37 -0.71 -2.85
CA SER A 148 -0.80 -1.76 -2.01
C SER A 148 -0.72 -1.33 -0.54
N ALA A 149 -0.80 -2.28 0.38
CA ALA A 149 -0.76 -2.04 1.82
C ALA A 149 0.50 -1.28 2.28
N CYS A 150 1.63 -1.38 1.57
CA CYS A 150 2.84 -0.62 1.90
C CYS A 150 2.60 0.89 1.80
N PHE A 151 1.84 1.35 0.82
CA PHE A 151 1.52 2.78 0.70
C PHE A 151 0.49 3.22 1.74
N GLY A 152 -0.45 2.35 2.12
CA GLY A 152 -1.35 2.58 3.25
C GLY A 152 -0.58 2.71 4.57
N ALA A 153 0.35 1.81 4.83
CA ALA A 153 1.20 1.84 6.01
C ALA A 153 2.11 3.09 6.04
N ALA A 154 2.66 3.50 4.90
CA ALA A 154 3.42 4.74 4.82
C ALA A 154 2.55 5.97 5.15
N ALA A 155 1.32 6.00 4.65
CA ALA A 155 0.37 7.07 4.96
C ALA A 155 0.01 7.12 6.46
N SER A 156 -0.14 5.97 7.12
CA SER A 156 -0.40 5.89 8.57
C SER A 156 0.74 6.47 9.42
N LEU A 157 1.97 6.40 8.91
CA LEU A 157 3.18 6.91 9.56
C LEU A 157 3.63 8.28 9.05
N ASN A 158 2.95 8.86 8.04
CA ASN A 158 3.40 10.03 7.29
C ASN A 158 4.84 9.84 6.76
N LEU A 159 5.14 8.65 6.26
CA LEU A 159 6.45 8.21 5.83
C LEU A 159 6.65 8.41 4.33
N GLU A 160 7.83 8.91 3.94
CA GLU A 160 8.36 8.82 2.58
C GLU A 160 9.47 7.77 2.54
N TYR A 161 9.33 6.74 1.69
CA TYR A 161 10.33 5.67 1.58
C TYR A 161 11.66 6.10 0.97
N THR A 162 11.67 7.24 0.28
CA THR A 162 12.78 7.66 -0.60
C THR A 162 13.31 9.02 -0.19
N LEU A 163 13.93 9.09 0.99
CA LEU A 163 14.57 10.30 1.48
C LEU A 163 15.98 10.46 0.91
N PRO A 164 16.37 11.66 0.40
CA PRO A 164 17.74 11.92 -0.03
C PRO A 164 18.77 11.58 1.05
N ASP A 165 19.87 10.95 0.62
CA ASP A 165 21.01 10.52 1.45
C ASP A 165 20.68 9.47 2.53
N VAL A 166 19.42 9.03 2.66
CA VAL A 166 18.98 7.96 3.57
C VAL A 166 18.69 6.68 2.79
N SER A 167 17.68 6.70 1.93
CA SER A 167 17.34 5.60 1.05
C SER A 167 16.62 6.12 -0.19
N GLN A 168 16.96 5.60 -1.37
CA GLN A 168 16.30 5.93 -2.64
C GLN A 168 15.63 4.71 -3.27
N SER A 169 15.46 3.63 -2.49
CA SER A 169 14.89 2.37 -2.95
C SER A 169 13.89 1.81 -1.96
N LEU A 170 12.83 1.18 -2.47
CA LEU A 170 11.90 0.41 -1.68
C LEU A 170 11.91 -1.04 -2.16
N ILE A 171 12.29 -1.96 -1.28
CA ILE A 171 12.24 -3.40 -1.51
C ILE A 171 10.92 -3.95 -0.95
N ILE A 172 10.07 -4.46 -1.82
CA ILE A 172 8.84 -5.16 -1.44
C ILE A 172 9.13 -6.66 -1.48
N THR A 173 9.05 -7.32 -0.33
CA THR A 173 9.39 -8.74 -0.19
C THR A 173 8.52 -9.45 0.85
N ARG A 174 8.81 -10.73 1.07
CA ARG A 174 8.23 -11.58 2.12
C ARG A 174 9.24 -12.63 2.60
N MET A 175 9.02 -13.16 3.77
CA MET A 175 9.73 -14.36 4.22
C MET A 175 9.31 -15.60 3.43
N ALA A 176 10.23 -16.53 3.24
CA ALA A 176 9.87 -17.91 2.92
C ALA A 176 9.05 -18.49 4.09
N GLY A 177 7.90 -19.05 3.77
CA GLY A 177 7.02 -19.69 4.73
C GLY A 177 6.46 -20.99 4.15
N ARG A 178 5.13 -21.11 4.03
CA ARG A 178 4.52 -22.28 3.37
C ARG A 178 4.93 -22.43 1.90
N THR A 179 5.30 -21.34 1.26
CA THR A 179 5.83 -21.31 -0.11
C THR A 179 7.26 -20.75 -0.09
N ALA A 180 8.12 -21.33 -0.93
CA ALA A 180 9.51 -20.90 -1.05
C ALA A 180 9.64 -19.47 -1.61
N VAL A 181 10.80 -18.85 -1.34
CA VAL A 181 11.29 -17.65 -1.99
C VAL A 181 12.64 -18.03 -2.61
N PRO A 182 12.99 -17.54 -3.81
CA PRO A 182 14.30 -17.79 -4.39
C PRO A 182 15.43 -17.42 -3.43
N GLU A 183 16.48 -18.22 -3.35
CA GLU A 183 17.60 -18.01 -2.39
C GLU A 183 18.23 -16.62 -2.50
N LYS A 184 18.43 -16.14 -3.73
CA LYS A 184 18.94 -14.78 -4.01
C LYS A 184 18.01 -13.64 -3.59
N GLU A 185 16.76 -13.96 -3.25
CA GLU A 185 15.74 -13.03 -2.76
C GLU A 185 15.44 -13.27 -1.26
N SER A 186 16.39 -13.86 -0.54
CA SER A 186 16.32 -14.03 0.91
C SER A 186 16.29 -12.68 1.64
N ILE A 187 15.76 -12.66 2.84
CA ILE A 187 15.75 -11.45 3.69
C ILE A 187 17.17 -10.93 3.90
N GLU A 188 18.13 -11.83 4.13
CA GLU A 188 19.55 -11.47 4.31
C GLU A 188 20.13 -10.80 3.06
N SER A 189 19.82 -11.34 1.87
CA SER A 189 20.27 -10.77 0.61
C SER A 189 19.75 -9.34 0.40
N PHE A 190 18.50 -9.10 0.71
CA PHE A 190 17.90 -7.77 0.59
C PHE A 190 18.33 -6.81 1.70
N ALA A 191 18.51 -7.30 2.92
CA ALA A 191 18.97 -6.51 4.05
C ALA A 191 20.37 -5.91 3.81
N ALA A 192 21.24 -6.62 3.09
CA ALA A 192 22.59 -6.13 2.72
C ALA A 192 22.58 -4.82 1.90
N HIS A 193 21.45 -4.43 1.33
CA HIS A 193 21.32 -3.17 0.60
C HIS A 193 21.02 -1.97 1.50
N HIS A 194 20.64 -2.17 2.77
CA HIS A 194 20.23 -1.13 3.71
C HIS A 194 19.14 -0.18 3.13
N ALA A 195 18.33 -0.67 2.20
CA ALA A 195 17.26 0.07 1.57
C ALA A 195 15.99 0.06 2.43
N SER A 196 15.04 0.96 2.17
CA SER A 196 13.70 0.84 2.77
C SER A 196 13.07 -0.50 2.37
N MET A 197 12.52 -1.24 3.32
CA MET A 197 11.85 -2.52 3.06
C MET A 197 10.40 -2.52 3.53
N ALA A 198 9.52 -3.12 2.74
CA ALA A 198 8.15 -3.44 3.09
C ALA A 198 7.95 -4.96 3.00
N ILE A 199 7.79 -5.61 4.16
CA ILE A 199 7.83 -7.07 4.27
C ILE A 199 6.43 -7.61 4.56
N TYR A 200 5.88 -8.31 3.56
CA TYR A 200 4.53 -8.85 3.55
C TYR A 200 4.49 -10.26 4.14
N LEU A 201 3.29 -10.71 4.55
CA LEU A 201 2.98 -12.11 4.88
C LEU A 201 3.90 -12.75 5.92
N SER A 202 4.59 -11.95 6.75
CA SER A 202 5.66 -12.41 7.65
C SER A 202 5.37 -12.21 9.13
N THR A 203 4.17 -11.72 9.49
CA THR A 203 3.79 -11.41 10.88
C THR A 203 3.92 -12.60 11.84
N GLY A 204 3.68 -13.82 11.37
CA GLY A 204 3.82 -15.03 12.19
C GLY A 204 5.27 -15.52 12.38
N MET A 205 6.27 -14.80 11.85
CA MET A 205 7.69 -15.21 11.82
C MET A 205 8.62 -14.08 12.26
N LEU A 206 8.17 -13.17 13.13
CA LEU A 206 8.91 -11.94 13.45
C LEU A 206 10.23 -12.19 14.18
N GLU A 207 10.33 -13.21 15.02
CA GLU A 207 11.58 -13.59 15.67
C GLU A 207 12.65 -13.98 14.63
N GLU A 208 12.25 -14.84 13.69
CA GLU A 208 13.14 -15.26 12.61
C GLU A 208 13.41 -14.13 11.62
N LEU A 209 12.41 -13.28 11.33
CA LEU A 209 12.58 -12.12 10.48
C LEU A 209 13.60 -11.14 11.07
N SER A 210 13.46 -10.77 12.34
CA SER A 210 14.40 -9.88 13.05
C SER A 210 15.82 -10.43 12.98
N ARG A 211 16.01 -11.71 13.30
CA ARG A 211 17.32 -12.37 13.22
C ARG A 211 17.92 -12.32 11.82
N ARG A 212 17.12 -12.57 10.77
CA ARG A 212 17.59 -12.55 9.38
C ARG A 212 17.93 -11.15 8.89
N LEU A 213 17.17 -10.14 9.30
CA LEU A 213 17.48 -8.74 8.98
C LEU A 213 18.86 -8.34 9.56
N VAL A 214 19.13 -8.70 10.84
CA VAL A 214 20.40 -8.43 11.48
C VAL A 214 21.54 -9.23 10.81
N ASN A 215 21.33 -10.51 10.53
CA ASN A 215 22.33 -11.34 9.83
C ASN A 215 22.64 -10.80 8.42
N GLY A 216 21.70 -10.12 7.79
CA GLY A 216 21.86 -9.54 6.46
C GLY A 216 22.50 -8.16 6.47
N GLY A 217 22.73 -7.54 7.64
CA GLY A 217 23.49 -6.30 7.77
C GLY A 217 22.77 -5.13 8.42
N TYR A 218 21.49 -5.21 8.71
CA TYR A 218 20.84 -4.17 9.53
C TYR A 218 21.33 -4.24 10.98
N GLU A 219 21.53 -3.07 11.59
CA GLU A 219 21.81 -3.03 13.03
C GLU A 219 20.55 -3.42 13.83
N PRO A 220 20.70 -4.01 15.03
CA PRO A 220 19.56 -4.39 15.88
C PRO A 220 18.62 -3.22 16.21
N ASP A 221 19.16 -2.02 16.32
CA ASP A 221 18.46 -0.76 16.61
C ASP A 221 17.95 -0.03 15.35
N THR A 222 18.16 -0.60 14.14
CA THR A 222 17.59 -0.03 12.91
C THR A 222 16.10 0.21 13.08
N PRO A 223 15.59 1.41 12.73
CA PRO A 223 14.19 1.73 12.81
C PRO A 223 13.31 0.76 12.02
N ALA A 224 12.24 0.32 12.67
CA ALA A 224 11.23 -0.54 12.08
C ALA A 224 9.83 -0.08 12.51
N ALA A 225 8.82 -0.52 11.78
CA ALA A 225 7.44 -0.31 12.17
C ALA A 225 6.60 -1.56 11.88
N LEU A 226 5.68 -1.85 12.79
CA LEU A 226 4.65 -2.88 12.63
C LEU A 226 3.31 -2.18 12.44
N VAL A 227 2.73 -2.26 11.24
CA VAL A 227 1.44 -1.64 10.94
C VAL A 227 0.39 -2.73 10.78
N TYR A 228 -0.43 -2.87 11.82
CA TYR A 228 -1.53 -3.82 11.86
C TYR A 228 -2.73 -3.26 11.12
N LYS A 229 -3.30 -4.06 10.22
CA LYS A 229 -4.49 -3.72 9.44
C LYS A 229 -4.41 -2.31 8.83
N ALA A 230 -3.29 -1.98 8.18
CA ALA A 230 -3.11 -0.70 7.50
C ALA A 230 -4.38 -0.31 6.74
N THR A 231 -4.88 0.89 6.98
CA THR A 231 -6.10 1.48 6.37
C THR A 231 -7.46 0.92 6.85
N TRP A 232 -7.49 -0.02 7.78
CA TRP A 232 -8.72 -0.51 8.39
C TRP A 232 -9.16 0.39 9.55
N SER A 233 -10.43 0.29 9.96
CA SER A 233 -10.99 1.07 11.09
C SER A 233 -10.32 0.79 12.44
N ASP A 234 -9.73 -0.39 12.59
CA ASP A 234 -8.97 -0.88 13.74
C ASP A 234 -7.47 -0.97 13.43
N GLU A 235 -6.98 -0.07 12.56
CA GLU A 235 -5.55 0.10 12.28
C GLU A 235 -4.79 0.50 13.55
N GLU A 236 -3.65 -0.16 13.77
CA GLU A 236 -2.67 0.21 14.79
C GLU A 236 -1.28 0.24 14.15
N ALA A 237 -0.48 1.26 14.49
CA ALA A 237 0.87 1.40 13.98
C ALA A 237 1.85 1.61 15.14
N TYR A 238 2.92 0.82 15.15
CA TYR A 238 3.93 0.82 16.21
C TYR A 238 5.30 1.02 15.60
N ILE A 239 5.95 2.14 15.94
CA ILE A 239 7.36 2.38 15.61
C ILE A 239 8.20 1.70 16.69
N CYS A 240 9.22 0.97 16.27
CA CYS A 240 10.13 0.21 17.12
C CYS A 240 11.46 0.03 16.39
N THR A 241 12.32 -0.83 16.89
CA THR A 241 13.54 -1.28 16.20
C THR A 241 13.38 -2.69 15.63
N VAL A 242 14.31 -3.10 14.77
CA VAL A 242 14.33 -4.45 14.20
C VAL A 242 14.31 -5.53 15.30
N GLN A 243 15.09 -5.36 16.36
CA GLN A 243 15.14 -6.32 17.47
C GLN A 243 13.86 -6.35 18.32
N GLU A 244 13.09 -5.26 18.38
CA GLU A 244 11.87 -5.16 19.19
C GLU A 244 10.62 -5.68 18.48
N LEU A 245 10.66 -5.92 17.16
CA LEU A 245 9.52 -6.40 16.38
C LEU A 245 8.76 -7.58 17.02
N PRO A 246 9.44 -8.65 17.52
CA PRO A 246 8.74 -9.78 18.12
C PRO A 246 8.01 -9.41 19.41
N GLU A 247 8.62 -8.59 20.26
CA GLU A 247 8.04 -8.18 21.55
C GLU A 247 6.84 -7.25 21.35
N VAL A 248 6.95 -6.30 20.41
CA VAL A 248 5.86 -5.39 20.04
C VAL A 248 4.65 -6.19 19.56
N ALA A 249 4.85 -7.16 18.67
CA ALA A 249 3.77 -8.01 18.18
C ALA A 249 3.12 -8.83 19.30
N LYS A 250 3.94 -9.40 20.21
CA LYS A 250 3.45 -10.16 21.37
C LYS A 250 2.66 -9.28 22.34
N LYS A 251 3.17 -8.10 22.67
CA LYS A 251 2.53 -7.13 23.58
C LYS A 251 1.14 -6.71 23.09
N HIS A 252 0.98 -6.56 21.77
CA HIS A 252 -0.26 -6.10 21.14
C HIS A 252 -1.08 -7.23 20.53
N ASN A 253 -0.72 -8.51 20.78
CA ASN A 253 -1.41 -9.70 20.28
C ASN A 253 -1.53 -9.74 18.74
N ILE A 254 -0.54 -9.20 18.01
CA ILE A 254 -0.52 -9.14 16.56
C ILE A 254 0.11 -10.43 16.02
N THR A 255 -0.71 -11.32 15.47
CA THR A 255 -0.27 -12.62 14.94
C THR A 255 -0.41 -12.74 13.42
N LYS A 256 -1.17 -11.84 12.80
CA LYS A 256 -1.47 -11.82 11.36
C LYS A 256 -1.90 -10.42 10.91
N THR A 257 -2.00 -10.22 9.59
CA THR A 257 -2.58 -9.00 8.98
C THR A 257 -1.81 -7.72 9.35
N ALA A 258 -0.50 -7.84 9.57
CA ALA A 258 0.37 -6.69 9.75
C ALA A 258 1.44 -6.65 8.67
N LEU A 259 1.87 -5.44 8.33
CA LEU A 259 2.99 -5.16 7.46
C LEU A 259 4.17 -4.72 8.31
N VAL A 260 5.35 -5.24 8.01
CA VAL A 260 6.61 -4.80 8.62
C VAL A 260 7.30 -3.84 7.67
N LEU A 261 7.64 -2.66 8.17
CA LEU A 261 8.50 -1.69 7.49
C LEU A 261 9.84 -1.63 8.20
N VAL A 262 10.93 -1.53 7.44
CA VAL A 262 12.30 -1.45 7.98
C VAL A 262 13.08 -0.39 7.21
N GLY A 263 13.88 0.38 7.91
CA GLY A 263 14.85 1.32 7.34
C GLY A 263 14.88 2.67 8.06
N ASP A 264 16.01 3.36 7.92
CA ASP A 264 16.30 4.63 8.59
C ASP A 264 15.33 5.75 8.26
N VAL A 265 14.62 5.64 7.13
CA VAL A 265 13.55 6.58 6.73
C VAL A 265 12.42 6.67 7.77
N ILE A 266 12.25 5.64 8.63
CA ILE A 266 11.18 5.60 9.64
C ILE A 266 11.46 6.58 10.78
N SER A 267 12.72 6.86 11.08
CA SER A 267 13.08 7.81 12.13
C SER A 267 12.80 9.26 11.76
N ASN A 268 12.69 9.55 10.44
CA ASN A 268 12.54 10.91 9.88
C ASN A 268 13.59 11.93 10.39
N GLN A 269 14.76 11.43 10.80
CA GLN A 269 15.86 12.26 11.34
C GLN A 269 16.98 12.35 10.31
N HIS A 270 17.57 13.54 10.18
CA HIS A 270 18.80 13.78 9.44
C HIS A 270 18.80 13.34 7.97
N TYR A 271 17.95 13.96 7.14
CA TYR A 271 18.00 13.80 5.69
C TYR A 271 18.33 15.11 4.98
N THR A 272 18.98 15.01 3.82
CA THR A 272 19.26 16.17 2.97
C THR A 272 17.98 16.61 2.25
N ARG A 273 17.69 17.91 2.25
CA ARG A 273 16.55 18.46 1.53
C ARG A 273 16.66 18.19 0.03
N SER A 274 15.55 17.79 -0.58
CA SER A 274 15.51 17.62 -2.03
C SER A 274 15.90 18.91 -2.75
N ARG A 275 16.88 18.83 -3.64
CA ARG A 275 17.29 19.96 -4.48
C ARG A 275 16.19 20.44 -5.44
N LEU A 276 15.18 19.61 -5.68
CA LEU A 276 14.07 19.95 -6.58
C LEU A 276 13.40 21.28 -6.21
N TYR A 277 13.29 21.59 -4.93
CA TYR A 277 12.71 22.82 -4.41
C TYR A 277 13.75 23.88 -4.05
N ALA A 278 15.04 23.60 -4.16
CA ALA A 278 16.09 24.55 -3.82
C ALA A 278 16.01 25.80 -4.73
N PRO A 279 16.19 27.02 -4.16
CA PRO A 279 16.09 28.25 -4.92
C PRO A 279 17.13 28.34 -6.04
N ASP A 280 18.31 27.76 -5.84
CA ASP A 280 19.47 27.74 -6.74
C ASP A 280 19.40 26.62 -7.80
N PHE A 281 18.33 25.81 -7.79
CA PHE A 281 18.17 24.68 -8.74
C PHE A 281 17.23 25.04 -9.88
N THR A 282 17.71 24.91 -11.12
CA THR A 282 16.92 25.10 -12.34
C THR A 282 16.22 23.80 -12.69
N THR A 283 14.91 23.89 -12.90
CA THR A 283 14.10 22.79 -13.46
C THR A 283 13.58 23.20 -14.86
N GLU A 284 12.95 22.29 -15.55
CA GLU A 284 12.25 22.59 -16.81
C GLU A 284 11.16 23.69 -16.65
N PHE A 285 10.55 23.80 -15.46
CA PHE A 285 9.48 24.76 -15.16
C PHE A 285 9.94 26.00 -14.37
N ARG A 286 11.15 25.99 -13.80
CA ARG A 286 11.63 27.05 -12.90
C ARG A 286 13.12 27.30 -13.08
N LYS A 287 13.49 28.53 -13.41
CA LYS A 287 14.90 28.98 -13.40
C LYS A 287 15.38 29.22 -11.97
N ALA A 288 16.62 28.85 -11.70
CA ALA A 288 17.28 29.17 -10.43
C ALA A 288 17.21 30.66 -10.15
N LYS A 289 16.92 31.02 -8.89
CA LYS A 289 17.08 32.38 -8.40
C LYS A 289 18.53 32.54 -7.96
N THR A 290 19.26 33.49 -8.51
CA THR A 290 20.59 33.82 -8.02
C THR A 290 20.45 34.32 -6.57
N PRO A 291 21.21 33.77 -5.60
CA PRO A 291 21.14 34.26 -4.22
C PRO A 291 21.44 35.76 -4.20
N LYS A 292 20.57 36.53 -3.60
CA LYS A 292 20.75 37.98 -3.55
C LYS A 292 21.87 38.41 -2.60
N ASN A 293 22.28 37.63 -1.61
CA ASN A 293 23.44 37.85 -0.72
C ASN A 293 23.76 36.58 0.08
N ALA A 294 25.03 36.42 0.49
CA ALA A 294 25.52 35.33 1.35
C ALA A 294 24.95 35.35 2.80
N GLU A 295 24.17 36.36 3.17
CA GLU A 295 23.51 36.47 4.47
C GLU A 295 22.23 35.62 4.56
N ASP A 296 21.51 35.42 3.45
CA ASP A 296 20.31 34.58 3.43
C ASP A 296 20.61 33.09 3.63
N ASP A 297 21.83 32.68 3.28
CA ASP A 297 22.31 31.29 3.43
C ASP A 297 22.62 30.94 4.91
N ARG A 298 22.95 31.94 5.74
CA ARG A 298 23.15 31.75 7.19
C ARG A 298 21.84 31.57 7.94
N LEU A 299 20.83 32.35 7.61
CA LEU A 299 19.50 32.24 8.23
C LEU A 299 18.82 30.89 7.97
N MET A 300 19.13 30.26 6.83
CA MET A 300 18.59 28.92 6.51
C MET A 300 19.32 27.78 7.23
N ARG A 301 20.59 27.97 7.61
CA ARG A 301 21.38 26.97 8.37
C ARG A 301 21.10 27.04 9.88
N ASP A 302 20.81 28.22 10.40
CA ASP A 302 20.57 28.41 11.84
C ASP A 302 19.16 27.96 12.30
N THR A 303 18.22 27.71 11.35
CA THR A 303 16.90 27.16 11.69
C THR A 303 16.93 25.65 11.94
N ASP A 304 17.98 24.94 11.50
CA ASP A 304 18.15 23.50 11.73
C ASP A 304 18.93 23.16 13.02
N ALA A 305 19.55 24.15 13.66
CA ALA A 305 20.39 23.95 14.85
C ALA A 305 19.72 24.17 16.22
N GLY A 306 18.44 24.46 16.27
CA GLY A 306 17.81 24.92 17.51
C GLY A 306 16.39 24.39 17.77
N LYS A 307 16.23 23.08 17.99
CA LYS A 307 15.11 22.56 18.77
C LYS A 307 15.59 21.41 19.66
N GLU A 308 16.28 21.76 20.74
CA GLU A 308 16.24 20.96 21.96
C GLU A 308 14.82 21.01 22.50
N LEU A 309 14.19 19.85 22.65
CA LEU A 309 12.92 19.69 23.37
C LEU A 309 13.20 19.84 24.86
N PRO A 310 12.40 20.61 25.60
CA PRO A 310 12.52 20.64 27.06
C PRO A 310 12.00 19.32 27.64
N GLU A 311 12.64 18.90 28.74
CA GLU A 311 12.41 17.71 29.58
C GLU A 311 10.92 17.53 30.00
#